data_adfdb1da62f28b643463806ae76cbd89
#
_entry.id   adfdb1da62f28b643463806ae76cbd89
#
_cell.length_a   1.000
_cell.length_b   1.000
_cell.length_c   1.000
_cell.angle_alpha   90.00
_cell.angle_beta   90.00
_cell.angle_gamma   90.00
#
_symmetry.space_group_name_H-M   'P 1'
#
loop_
_entity.id
_entity.type
_entity.pdbx_description
1 polymer ?
#
loop_
_entity_poly.entity_id
_entity_poly.type
_entity_poly.pdbx_seq_one_letter_code
_entity_poly.pdbx_strand_id
1 'polypeptide(L)'
;MRSKTRSRLRTLIAAAIYAACVFALPAWGQGITPGPLSPPANVRPPGLKNVGIEQHLNEQIPPTLAFYDENGKAVQLGDYFGKRPMILNLVYYQCPMLCGEVLTGLESAMRVLKFDAGKEFDVLTVSFDPKETPEMAAAKKVEYIKRYGRPGAAAGWHFLTGPAASIDALTKAAGFQYQYDPKSGQFAHATAIMVLTPEGKIAQYYYGVEFAPKDLRLGLIQASQNKIGTVVDQVLLYCYHYDPDTGKYGAIISRVLQLAAGATVLILGTFLIVMFRMTPTTIAERKHPSSNDRRRTTND
;
A
#
# COMPACT_ATOMS: atom_id res chain seq x y z
N MET A 1 28.26 20.03 53.42
CA MET A 1 28.67 20.45 52.09
C MET A 1 28.81 19.31 51.06
N ARG A 2 29.10 18.05 51.44
CA ARG A 2 29.29 16.90 50.51
C ARG A 2 28.03 16.37 49.77
N SER A 3 26.82 16.63 50.31
CA SER A 3 25.56 16.16 49.73
C SER A 3 25.12 16.90 48.44
N LYS A 4 25.28 18.23 48.43
CA LYS A 4 24.90 19.08 47.28
C LYS A 4 25.77 18.84 46.04
N THR A 5 27.05 18.50 46.25
CA THR A 5 27.99 18.24 45.16
C THR A 5 27.69 16.92 44.43
N ARG A 6 27.28 15.86 45.16
CA ARG A 6 26.88 14.59 44.57
C ARG A 6 25.57 14.65 43.75
N SER A 7 24.64 15.50 44.18
CA SER A 7 23.38 15.73 43.45
C SER A 7 23.64 16.46 42.12
N ARG A 8 24.48 17.46 42.12
CA ARG A 8 24.86 18.21 40.89
C ARG A 8 25.66 17.36 39.92
N LEU A 9 26.54 16.48 40.40
CA LEU A 9 27.29 15.55 39.55
C LEU A 9 26.41 14.52 38.88
N ARG A 10 25.39 13.99 39.58
CA ARG A 10 24.40 13.06 38.98
C ARG A 10 23.53 13.71 37.91
N THR A 11 23.14 14.98 38.10
CA THR A 11 22.38 15.74 37.09
C THR A 11 23.22 16.04 35.84
N LEU A 12 24.50 16.35 36.02
CA LEU A 12 25.41 16.60 34.91
C LEU A 12 25.71 15.34 34.11
N ILE A 13 25.86 14.17 34.78
CA ILE A 13 26.05 12.88 34.11
C ILE A 13 24.79 12.49 33.36
N ALA A 14 23.60 12.63 33.93
CA ALA A 14 22.34 12.35 33.24
C ALA A 14 22.11 13.26 32.03
N ALA A 15 22.44 14.54 32.12
CA ALA A 15 22.39 15.48 31.00
C ALA A 15 23.41 15.16 29.92
N ALA A 16 24.61 14.71 30.27
CA ALA A 16 25.64 14.31 29.31
C ALA A 16 25.26 13.01 28.56
N ILE A 17 24.69 12.01 29.27
CA ILE A 17 24.20 10.79 28.66
C ILE A 17 23.03 11.10 27.72
N TYR A 18 22.10 11.97 28.10
CA TYR A 18 20.99 12.40 27.27
C TYR A 18 21.46 13.12 26.00
N ALA A 19 22.43 14.04 26.13
CA ALA A 19 23.03 14.72 24.99
C ALA A 19 23.76 13.71 24.05
N ALA A 20 24.51 12.77 24.61
CA ALA A 20 25.20 11.74 23.83
C ALA A 20 24.21 10.83 23.07
N CYS A 21 23.07 10.44 23.68
CA CYS A 21 22.04 9.67 23.02
C CYS A 21 21.36 10.44 21.87
N VAL A 22 21.12 11.75 22.04
CA VAL A 22 20.51 12.61 21.01
C VAL A 22 21.45 12.82 19.82
N PHE A 23 22.77 12.92 20.06
CA PHE A 23 23.77 13.09 19.01
C PHE A 23 24.23 11.78 18.35
N ALA A 24 24.03 10.62 19.00
CA ALA A 24 24.40 9.32 18.44
C ALA A 24 23.39 8.75 17.42
N LEU A 25 22.17 9.28 17.33
CA LEU A 25 21.11 8.78 16.46
C LEU A 25 21.35 8.96 14.94
N PRO A 26 22.17 9.90 14.43
CA PRO A 26 22.39 9.97 12.99
C PRO A 26 23.45 9.00 12.44
N ALA A 27 24.22 8.31 13.28
CA ALA A 27 25.38 7.53 12.81
C ALA A 27 25.06 6.10 12.35
N TRP A 28 23.86 5.57 12.62
CA TRP A 28 23.49 4.18 12.29
C TRP A 28 22.63 4.03 11.04
N GLY A 29 22.37 5.11 10.32
CA GLY A 29 21.62 5.15 9.07
C GLY A 29 22.46 5.24 7.81
N GLN A 30 23.78 5.05 7.87
CA GLN A 30 24.60 5.00 6.65
C GLN A 30 24.43 3.62 6.02
N GLY A 31 23.39 3.57 5.20
CA GLY A 31 23.03 2.42 4.40
C GLY A 31 24.19 1.94 3.56
N ILE A 32 24.18 0.66 3.33
CA ILE A 32 24.90 -0.05 2.28
C ILE A 32 24.96 0.84 1.04
N THR A 33 26.13 1.36 0.73
CA THR A 33 26.33 2.11 -0.53
C THR A 33 26.06 1.12 -1.66
N PRO A 34 25.11 1.41 -2.55
CA PRO A 34 24.92 0.58 -3.74
C PRO A 34 26.23 0.54 -4.52
N GLY A 35 26.63 -0.63 -4.96
CA GLY A 35 27.82 -0.79 -5.77
C GLY A 35 27.77 0.07 -7.04
N PRO A 36 28.91 0.36 -7.69
CA PRO A 36 29.04 1.33 -8.77
C PRO A 36 28.27 0.99 -10.06
N LEU A 37 27.52 -0.10 -10.10
CA LEU A 37 26.76 -0.56 -11.27
C LEU A 37 25.23 -0.46 -11.11
N SER A 38 24.73 -0.06 -9.96
CA SER A 38 23.29 0.13 -9.76
C SER A 38 22.96 1.62 -9.84
N PRO A 39 22.01 2.03 -10.69
CA PRO A 39 21.52 3.40 -10.67
C PRO A 39 20.96 3.71 -9.28
N PRO A 40 21.06 4.96 -8.79
CA PRO A 40 20.47 5.35 -7.52
C PRO A 40 19.02 4.92 -7.46
N ALA A 41 18.54 4.43 -6.29
CA ALA A 41 17.18 3.95 -6.12
C ALA A 41 16.09 5.00 -6.42
N ASN A 42 16.49 6.27 -6.54
CA ASN A 42 15.64 7.40 -6.90
C ASN A 42 15.63 7.75 -8.41
N VAL A 43 16.34 6.98 -9.25
CA VAL A 43 16.32 7.19 -10.70
C VAL A 43 15.52 6.07 -11.33
N ARG A 44 14.35 6.41 -11.87
CA ARG A 44 13.58 5.49 -12.72
C ARG A 44 14.43 5.06 -13.91
N PRO A 45 14.54 3.76 -14.20
CA PRO A 45 15.14 3.32 -15.46
C PRO A 45 14.50 4.04 -16.64
N PRO A 46 15.26 4.43 -17.67
CA PRO A 46 14.73 5.18 -18.82
C PRO A 46 13.51 4.53 -19.47
N GLY A 47 13.41 3.19 -19.46
CA GLY A 47 12.28 2.43 -19.99
C GLY A 47 11.02 2.44 -19.13
N LEU A 48 11.05 2.99 -17.91
CA LEU A 48 9.90 3.04 -17.00
C LEU A 48 9.40 4.46 -16.76
N LYS A 49 9.92 5.47 -17.45
CA LYS A 49 9.53 6.87 -17.26
C LYS A 49 8.03 7.12 -17.48
N ASN A 50 7.43 6.40 -18.43
CA ASN A 50 6.03 6.53 -18.83
C ASN A 50 5.23 5.28 -18.44
N VAL A 51 5.59 4.64 -17.33
CA VAL A 51 4.90 3.45 -16.82
C VAL A 51 4.35 3.76 -15.43
N GLY A 52 3.04 3.59 -15.24
CA GLY A 52 2.43 3.90 -13.96
C GLY A 52 0.91 3.86 -14.01
N ILE A 53 0.31 4.27 -12.92
CA ILE A 53 -1.14 4.47 -12.83
C ILE A 53 -1.38 5.82 -12.18
N GLU A 54 -2.01 6.72 -12.91
CA GLU A 54 -2.54 7.96 -12.42
C GLU A 54 -4.00 7.74 -12.02
N GLN A 55 -4.37 8.13 -10.80
CA GLN A 55 -5.74 7.90 -10.33
C GLN A 55 -6.71 8.92 -10.92
N HIS A 56 -7.65 8.46 -11.71
CA HIS A 56 -8.73 9.24 -12.27
C HIS A 56 -10.07 8.90 -11.57
N LEU A 57 -10.12 9.10 -10.25
CA LEU A 57 -11.34 8.83 -9.48
C LEU A 57 -12.49 9.71 -9.95
N ASN A 58 -13.69 9.13 -10.02
CA ASN A 58 -14.92 9.71 -10.54
C ASN A 58 -14.89 10.03 -12.05
N GLU A 59 -13.82 9.69 -12.75
CA GLU A 59 -13.78 9.77 -14.21
C GLU A 59 -14.68 8.70 -14.83
N GLN A 60 -15.37 9.08 -15.90
CA GLN A 60 -16.23 8.19 -16.65
C GLN A 60 -15.40 7.41 -17.68
N ILE A 61 -15.40 6.08 -17.61
CA ILE A 61 -14.91 5.26 -18.73
C ILE A 61 -15.83 5.48 -19.93
N PRO A 62 -15.30 5.89 -21.10
CA PRO A 62 -16.16 6.21 -22.24
C PRO A 62 -16.99 5.00 -22.71
N PRO A 63 -18.32 5.06 -22.65
CA PRO A 63 -19.19 3.92 -22.96
C PRO A 63 -19.19 3.53 -24.44
N THR A 64 -18.81 4.44 -25.32
CA THR A 64 -18.87 4.24 -26.77
C THR A 64 -17.63 3.55 -27.35
N LEU A 65 -16.63 3.21 -26.51
CA LEU A 65 -15.43 2.52 -26.97
C LEU A 65 -15.78 1.12 -27.49
N ALA A 66 -15.41 0.84 -28.73
CA ALA A 66 -15.70 -0.41 -29.40
C ALA A 66 -14.59 -1.44 -29.14
N PHE A 67 -14.99 -2.65 -28.76
CA PHE A 67 -14.14 -3.81 -28.52
C PHE A 67 -14.76 -5.05 -29.19
N TYR A 68 -14.08 -6.17 -29.10
CA TYR A 68 -14.59 -7.50 -29.46
C TYR A 68 -14.65 -8.36 -28.18
N ASP A 69 -15.78 -9.04 -27.98
CA ASP A 69 -15.89 -10.01 -26.91
C ASP A 69 -15.14 -11.32 -27.25
N GLU A 70 -15.12 -12.24 -26.31
CA GLU A 70 -14.49 -13.55 -26.47
C GLU A 70 -15.12 -14.44 -27.55
N ASN A 71 -16.25 -14.04 -28.12
CA ASN A 71 -16.92 -14.73 -29.24
C ASN A 71 -16.64 -14.02 -30.58
N GLY A 72 -15.82 -12.95 -30.56
CA GLY A 72 -15.56 -12.13 -31.73
C GLY A 72 -16.69 -11.15 -32.11
N LYS A 73 -17.70 -10.99 -31.24
CA LYS A 73 -18.79 -10.05 -31.44
C LYS A 73 -18.33 -8.65 -31.13
N ALA A 74 -18.61 -7.69 -31.99
CA ALA A 74 -18.40 -6.27 -31.73
C ALA A 74 -19.34 -5.81 -30.63
N VAL A 75 -18.79 -5.16 -29.60
CA VAL A 75 -19.47 -4.64 -28.40
C VAL A 75 -18.97 -3.24 -28.07
N GLN A 76 -19.75 -2.49 -27.32
CA GLN A 76 -19.32 -1.24 -26.71
C GLN A 76 -19.15 -1.46 -25.19
N LEU A 77 -18.24 -0.72 -24.55
CA LEU A 77 -18.07 -0.82 -23.09
C LEU A 77 -19.37 -0.50 -22.35
N GLY A 78 -20.18 0.41 -22.88
CA GLY A 78 -21.48 0.77 -22.34
C GLY A 78 -22.50 -0.38 -22.28
N ASP A 79 -22.35 -1.43 -23.09
CA ASP A 79 -23.22 -2.62 -23.07
C ASP A 79 -23.14 -3.37 -21.73
N TYR A 80 -22.04 -3.19 -21.02
CA TYR A 80 -21.79 -3.80 -19.71
C TYR A 80 -22.18 -2.89 -18.53
N PHE A 81 -22.49 -1.61 -18.77
CA PHE A 81 -22.82 -0.65 -17.73
C PHE A 81 -24.32 -0.71 -17.33
N GLY A 82 -24.68 -0.06 -16.23
CA GLY A 82 -26.05 0.20 -15.82
C GLY A 82 -26.68 -0.82 -14.88
N LYS A 83 -26.03 -1.98 -14.65
CA LYS A 83 -26.63 -3.06 -13.85
C LYS A 83 -25.99 -3.23 -12.49
N ARG A 84 -24.70 -3.34 -12.45
CA ARG A 84 -23.90 -3.74 -11.28
C ARG A 84 -22.57 -3.01 -11.28
N PRO A 85 -21.90 -2.89 -10.11
CA PRO A 85 -20.52 -2.47 -10.07
C PRO A 85 -19.63 -3.46 -10.83
N MET A 86 -18.53 -2.97 -11.36
CA MET A 86 -17.63 -3.79 -12.16
C MET A 86 -16.21 -3.73 -11.66
N ILE A 87 -15.47 -4.80 -11.89
CA ILE A 87 -14.01 -4.81 -11.77
C ILE A 87 -13.43 -4.71 -13.17
N LEU A 88 -12.76 -3.61 -13.47
CA LEU A 88 -11.97 -3.44 -14.70
C LEU A 88 -10.54 -3.90 -14.45
N ASN A 89 -10.08 -4.82 -15.28
CA ASN A 89 -8.71 -5.35 -15.25
C ASN A 89 -8.06 -5.17 -16.63
N LEU A 90 -6.95 -4.44 -16.67
CA LEU A 90 -6.19 -4.21 -17.90
C LEU A 90 -4.96 -5.11 -17.91
N VAL A 91 -4.90 -6.03 -18.86
CA VAL A 91 -3.86 -7.06 -19.01
C VAL A 91 -3.50 -7.23 -20.48
N TYR A 92 -2.51 -8.07 -20.80
CA TYR A 92 -2.42 -8.72 -22.09
C TYR A 92 -2.28 -10.23 -21.90
N TYR A 93 -2.97 -11.02 -22.73
CA TYR A 93 -3.23 -12.45 -22.47
C TYR A 93 -1.98 -13.32 -22.67
N GLN A 94 -1.06 -12.89 -23.50
CA GLN A 94 0.20 -13.59 -23.77
C GLN A 94 1.36 -13.14 -22.88
N CYS A 95 1.10 -12.40 -21.84
CA CYS A 95 2.13 -11.96 -20.90
C CYS A 95 2.81 -13.16 -20.22
N PRO A 96 4.15 -13.30 -20.37
CA PRO A 96 4.87 -14.39 -19.73
C PRO A 96 5.15 -14.15 -18.24
N MET A 97 4.75 -13.00 -17.68
CA MET A 97 5.13 -12.57 -16.34
C MET A 97 3.92 -12.22 -15.45
N LEU A 98 3.68 -10.94 -15.18
CA LEU A 98 2.80 -10.48 -14.11
C LEU A 98 1.30 -10.47 -14.43
N CYS A 99 0.88 -10.41 -15.70
CA CYS A 99 -0.55 -10.35 -16.01
C CYS A 99 -1.30 -11.62 -15.60
N GLY A 100 -0.66 -12.78 -15.72
CA GLY A 100 -1.18 -14.02 -15.17
C GLY A 100 -1.34 -13.99 -13.66
N GLU A 101 -0.41 -13.37 -12.94
CA GLU A 101 -0.48 -13.22 -11.48
C GLU A 101 -1.61 -12.28 -11.06
N VAL A 102 -1.82 -11.16 -11.78
CA VAL A 102 -2.95 -10.24 -11.51
C VAL A 102 -4.30 -10.95 -11.67
N LEU A 103 -4.47 -11.70 -12.78
CA LEU A 103 -5.69 -12.47 -12.99
C LEU A 103 -5.88 -13.58 -11.95
N THR A 104 -4.79 -14.24 -11.54
CA THR A 104 -4.81 -15.28 -10.51
C THR A 104 -5.14 -14.70 -9.13
N GLY A 105 -4.55 -13.57 -8.78
CA GLY A 105 -4.84 -12.88 -7.53
C GLY A 105 -6.27 -12.36 -7.47
N LEU A 106 -6.79 -11.83 -8.59
CA LEU A 106 -8.19 -11.42 -8.69
C LEU A 106 -9.13 -12.61 -8.53
N GLU A 107 -8.88 -13.69 -9.25
CA GLU A 107 -9.67 -14.94 -9.15
C GLU A 107 -9.67 -15.45 -7.70
N SER A 108 -8.51 -15.54 -7.07
CA SER A 108 -8.37 -16.00 -5.70
C SER A 108 -9.13 -15.13 -4.71
N ALA A 109 -9.06 -13.80 -4.86
CA ALA A 109 -9.82 -12.87 -4.04
C ALA A 109 -11.33 -13.06 -4.22
N MET A 110 -11.79 -13.17 -5.47
CA MET A 110 -13.21 -13.38 -5.78
C MET A 110 -13.76 -14.70 -5.26
N ARG A 111 -12.95 -15.77 -5.22
CA ARG A 111 -13.39 -17.10 -4.71
C ARG A 111 -13.81 -17.06 -3.24
N VAL A 112 -13.21 -16.22 -2.41
CA VAL A 112 -13.56 -16.11 -0.99
C VAL A 112 -14.63 -15.06 -0.71
N LEU A 113 -15.02 -14.25 -1.69
CA LEU A 113 -16.16 -13.34 -1.54
C LEU A 113 -17.46 -14.13 -1.39
N LYS A 114 -18.41 -13.55 -0.64
CA LYS A 114 -19.81 -14.02 -0.62
C LYS A 114 -20.65 -13.46 -1.79
N PHE A 115 -19.99 -12.84 -2.77
CA PHE A 115 -20.55 -12.25 -3.97
C PHE A 115 -20.11 -13.05 -5.19
N ASP A 116 -20.97 -13.18 -6.16
CA ASP A 116 -20.72 -13.92 -7.38
C ASP A 116 -20.62 -12.99 -8.59
N ALA A 117 -19.61 -13.19 -9.42
CA ALA A 117 -19.55 -12.57 -10.73
C ALA A 117 -20.75 -12.98 -11.57
N GLY A 118 -21.39 -12.01 -12.22
CA GLY A 118 -22.63 -12.20 -12.96
C GLY A 118 -23.91 -12.02 -12.12
N LYS A 119 -23.78 -11.82 -10.80
CA LYS A 119 -24.91 -11.68 -9.89
C LYS A 119 -24.86 -10.40 -9.07
N GLU A 120 -23.85 -10.19 -8.26
CA GLU A 120 -23.66 -8.97 -7.48
C GLU A 120 -22.69 -7.98 -8.14
N PHE A 121 -21.77 -8.44 -8.98
CA PHE A 121 -20.82 -7.62 -9.73
C PHE A 121 -20.47 -8.29 -11.05
N ASP A 122 -19.88 -7.53 -11.96
CA ASP A 122 -19.32 -8.05 -13.21
C ASP A 122 -17.80 -7.80 -13.25
N VAL A 123 -17.07 -8.55 -14.08
CA VAL A 123 -15.63 -8.38 -14.30
C VAL A 123 -15.39 -8.16 -15.78
N LEU A 124 -14.65 -7.14 -16.11
CA LEU A 124 -14.26 -6.77 -17.44
C LEU A 124 -12.74 -6.84 -17.54
N THR A 125 -12.23 -7.89 -18.16
CA THR A 125 -10.81 -8.07 -18.44
C THR A 125 -10.56 -7.65 -19.88
N VAL A 126 -9.77 -6.61 -20.08
CA VAL A 126 -9.51 -6.04 -21.41
C VAL A 126 -8.04 -6.16 -21.74
N SER A 127 -7.73 -6.74 -22.88
CA SER A 127 -6.37 -6.73 -23.40
C SER A 127 -5.99 -5.33 -23.89
N PHE A 128 -4.82 -4.87 -23.46
CA PHE A 128 -4.24 -3.63 -23.99
C PHE A 128 -3.20 -3.88 -25.11
N ASP A 129 -3.00 -5.13 -25.55
CA ASP A 129 -2.23 -5.42 -26.76
C ASP A 129 -3.16 -5.50 -27.99
N PRO A 130 -3.05 -4.56 -28.94
CA PRO A 130 -3.92 -4.57 -30.12
C PRO A 130 -3.68 -5.73 -31.09
N LYS A 131 -2.65 -6.56 -30.82
CA LYS A 131 -2.37 -7.78 -31.62
C LYS A 131 -3.11 -9.00 -31.12
N GLU A 132 -3.67 -8.95 -29.92
CA GLU A 132 -4.39 -10.08 -29.34
C GLU A 132 -5.80 -10.23 -29.93
N THR A 133 -6.25 -11.47 -30.04
CA THR A 133 -7.45 -11.83 -30.78
C THR A 133 -8.56 -12.32 -29.84
N PRO A 134 -9.83 -12.32 -30.30
CA PRO A 134 -10.95 -12.90 -29.56
C PRO A 134 -10.74 -14.37 -29.15
N GLU A 135 -10.02 -15.15 -29.96
CA GLU A 135 -9.74 -16.56 -29.65
C GLU A 135 -8.80 -16.67 -28.43
N MET A 136 -7.84 -15.75 -28.27
CA MET A 136 -6.98 -15.67 -27.09
C MET A 136 -7.80 -15.29 -25.86
N ALA A 137 -8.72 -14.33 -26.01
CA ALA A 137 -9.66 -13.93 -24.96
C ALA A 137 -10.56 -15.11 -24.54
N ALA A 138 -11.10 -15.87 -25.50
CA ALA A 138 -11.90 -17.06 -25.24
C ALA A 138 -11.13 -18.14 -24.46
N ALA A 139 -9.88 -18.41 -24.85
CA ALA A 139 -9.03 -19.37 -24.16
C ALA A 139 -8.78 -18.94 -22.69
N LYS A 140 -8.48 -17.66 -22.47
CA LYS A 140 -8.33 -17.12 -21.11
C LYS A 140 -9.62 -17.16 -20.31
N LYS A 141 -10.75 -16.84 -20.91
CA LYS A 141 -12.06 -16.97 -20.26
C LYS A 141 -12.30 -18.39 -19.79
N VAL A 142 -12.11 -19.40 -20.64
CA VAL A 142 -12.30 -20.80 -20.27
C VAL A 142 -11.40 -21.20 -19.09
N GLU A 143 -10.14 -20.79 -19.12
CA GLU A 143 -9.18 -21.05 -18.05
C GLU A 143 -9.67 -20.46 -16.70
N TYR A 144 -9.97 -19.16 -16.66
CA TYR A 144 -10.28 -18.47 -15.40
C TYR A 144 -11.70 -18.76 -14.89
N ILE A 145 -12.69 -18.96 -15.75
CA ILE A 145 -14.02 -19.42 -15.34
C ILE A 145 -13.96 -20.80 -14.69
N LYS A 146 -13.17 -21.73 -15.26
CA LYS A 146 -12.94 -23.05 -14.68
C LYS A 146 -12.28 -22.95 -13.29
N ARG A 147 -11.27 -22.09 -13.13
CA ARG A 147 -10.58 -21.88 -11.86
C ARG A 147 -11.49 -21.24 -10.81
N TYR A 148 -12.25 -20.24 -11.19
CA TYR A 148 -13.21 -19.57 -10.30
C TYR A 148 -14.32 -20.51 -9.82
N GLY A 149 -14.80 -21.39 -10.68
CA GLY A 149 -15.64 -22.54 -10.34
C GLY A 149 -17.03 -22.22 -9.81
N ARG A 150 -17.53 -20.99 -9.99
CA ARG A 150 -18.86 -20.60 -9.51
C ARG A 150 -19.90 -20.61 -10.64
N PRO A 151 -21.14 -21.09 -10.35
CA PRO A 151 -22.22 -21.05 -11.32
C PRO A 151 -22.53 -19.62 -11.78
N GLY A 152 -22.78 -19.44 -13.07
CA GLY A 152 -23.11 -18.13 -13.63
C GLY A 152 -21.93 -17.20 -13.92
N ALA A 153 -20.72 -17.52 -13.46
CA ALA A 153 -19.55 -16.70 -13.66
C ALA A 153 -19.26 -16.35 -15.13
N ALA A 154 -19.53 -17.26 -16.05
CA ALA A 154 -19.32 -17.04 -17.48
C ALA A 154 -20.15 -15.88 -18.06
N ALA A 155 -21.29 -15.58 -17.43
CA ALA A 155 -22.15 -14.46 -17.82
C ALA A 155 -21.73 -13.13 -17.19
N GLY A 156 -20.85 -13.16 -16.19
CA GLY A 156 -20.42 -11.97 -15.47
C GLY A 156 -18.91 -11.68 -15.55
N TRP A 157 -18.14 -12.53 -16.23
CA TRP A 157 -16.72 -12.27 -16.44
C TRP A 157 -16.42 -12.29 -17.94
N HIS A 158 -16.17 -11.10 -18.48
CA HIS A 158 -15.99 -10.85 -19.90
C HIS A 158 -14.51 -10.58 -20.20
N PHE A 159 -14.05 -11.08 -21.34
CA PHE A 159 -12.69 -10.95 -21.82
C PHE A 159 -12.70 -10.26 -23.19
N LEU A 160 -12.14 -9.06 -23.27
CA LEU A 160 -12.22 -8.23 -24.45
C LEU A 160 -10.88 -8.04 -25.12
N THR A 161 -10.92 -7.89 -26.43
CA THR A 161 -9.81 -7.40 -27.28
C THR A 161 -10.30 -6.24 -28.10
N GLY A 162 -9.39 -5.40 -28.62
CA GLY A 162 -9.84 -4.23 -29.37
C GLY A 162 -8.77 -3.58 -30.23
N PRO A 163 -9.20 -2.62 -31.06
CA PRO A 163 -8.28 -1.84 -31.87
C PRO A 163 -7.47 -0.86 -31.00
N ALA A 164 -6.26 -0.52 -31.47
CA ALA A 164 -5.35 0.37 -30.74
C ALA A 164 -6.03 1.68 -30.29
N ALA A 165 -6.84 2.30 -31.13
CA ALA A 165 -7.52 3.56 -30.80
C ALA A 165 -8.47 3.43 -29.58
N SER A 166 -9.21 2.31 -29.46
CA SER A 166 -10.09 2.04 -28.31
C SER A 166 -9.26 1.72 -27.07
N ILE A 167 -8.19 0.96 -27.22
CA ILE A 167 -7.25 0.64 -26.13
C ILE A 167 -6.62 1.91 -25.56
N ASP A 168 -6.08 2.78 -26.42
CA ASP A 168 -5.47 4.05 -26.03
C ASP A 168 -6.45 4.96 -25.30
N ALA A 169 -7.70 5.05 -25.79
CA ALA A 169 -8.73 5.84 -25.14
C ALA A 169 -9.13 5.26 -23.76
N LEU A 170 -9.24 3.94 -23.66
CA LEU A 170 -9.55 3.26 -22.39
C LEU A 170 -8.43 3.44 -21.38
N THR A 171 -7.18 3.16 -21.78
CA THR A 171 -6.04 3.24 -20.86
C THR A 171 -5.79 4.67 -20.40
N LYS A 172 -6.00 5.66 -21.28
CA LYS A 172 -5.96 7.08 -20.92
C LYS A 172 -7.04 7.44 -19.91
N ALA A 173 -8.30 7.05 -20.13
CA ALA A 173 -9.39 7.29 -19.20
C ALA A 173 -9.17 6.61 -17.86
N ALA A 174 -8.60 5.42 -17.87
CA ALA A 174 -8.23 4.66 -16.66
C ALA A 174 -6.93 5.15 -15.99
N GLY A 175 -6.24 6.14 -16.55
CA GLY A 175 -4.94 6.59 -16.05
C GLY A 175 -3.84 5.51 -16.10
N PHE A 176 -4.01 4.48 -16.93
CA PHE A 176 -3.11 3.35 -17.04
C PHE A 176 -2.03 3.62 -18.11
N GLN A 177 -0.80 3.80 -17.65
CA GLN A 177 0.34 4.12 -18.50
C GLN A 177 1.21 2.88 -18.69
N TYR A 178 1.49 2.51 -19.93
CA TYR A 178 2.31 1.37 -20.31
C TYR A 178 3.20 1.70 -21.49
N GLN A 179 4.28 0.96 -21.67
CA GLN A 179 5.25 1.19 -22.74
C GLN A 179 5.69 -0.15 -23.34
N TYR A 180 5.64 -0.26 -24.66
CA TYR A 180 6.20 -1.40 -25.38
C TYR A 180 7.73 -1.30 -25.43
N ASP A 181 8.41 -2.38 -25.03
CA ASP A 181 9.85 -2.52 -25.17
C ASP A 181 10.19 -3.40 -26.39
N PRO A 182 10.69 -2.82 -27.48
CA PRO A 182 11.03 -3.57 -28.69
C PRO A 182 12.19 -4.55 -28.51
N LYS A 183 13.00 -4.41 -27.43
CA LYS A 183 14.12 -5.33 -27.17
C LYS A 183 13.65 -6.65 -26.58
N SER A 184 12.72 -6.59 -25.64
CA SER A 184 12.13 -7.79 -25.03
C SER A 184 10.88 -8.29 -25.76
N GLY A 185 10.27 -7.46 -26.61
CA GLY A 185 8.99 -7.76 -27.23
C GLY A 185 7.81 -7.71 -26.27
N GLN A 186 7.98 -7.10 -25.10
CA GLN A 186 7.00 -7.09 -24.01
C GLN A 186 6.55 -5.66 -23.67
N PHE A 187 5.45 -5.57 -22.93
CA PHE A 187 4.99 -4.29 -22.38
C PHE A 187 5.45 -4.15 -20.94
N ALA A 188 6.10 -3.02 -20.63
CA ALA A 188 6.29 -2.56 -19.27
C ALA A 188 5.04 -1.83 -18.81
N HIS A 189 4.43 -2.29 -17.71
CA HIS A 189 3.22 -1.70 -17.14
C HIS A 189 3.16 -1.88 -15.62
N ALA A 190 2.43 -1.00 -14.96
CA ALA A 190 2.07 -1.19 -13.56
C ALA A 190 0.91 -2.19 -13.44
N THR A 191 0.69 -2.72 -12.23
CA THR A 191 -0.38 -3.68 -11.95
C THR A 191 -1.42 -3.09 -11.00
N ALA A 192 -2.66 -3.04 -11.45
CA ALA A 192 -3.81 -2.71 -10.63
C ALA A 192 -5.10 -3.23 -11.26
N ILE A 193 -6.13 -3.37 -10.43
CA ILE A 193 -7.52 -3.48 -10.86
C ILE A 193 -8.28 -2.22 -10.41
N MET A 194 -9.33 -1.89 -11.13
CA MET A 194 -10.21 -0.75 -10.84
C MET A 194 -11.62 -1.25 -10.56
N VAL A 195 -12.24 -0.72 -9.52
CA VAL A 195 -13.67 -0.93 -9.29
C VAL A 195 -14.42 0.25 -9.89
N LEU A 196 -15.39 -0.04 -10.74
CA LEU A 196 -16.28 0.93 -11.39
C LEU A 196 -17.67 0.88 -10.76
N THR A 197 -18.32 2.04 -10.73
CA THR A 197 -19.74 2.12 -10.41
C THR A 197 -20.58 1.48 -11.53
N PRO A 198 -21.87 1.19 -11.30
CA PRO A 198 -22.77 0.73 -12.37
C PRO A 198 -22.77 1.65 -13.59
N GLU A 199 -22.60 2.95 -13.43
CA GLU A 199 -22.53 3.90 -14.53
C GLU A 199 -21.19 3.89 -15.27
N GLY A 200 -20.19 3.11 -14.78
CA GLY A 200 -18.87 3.01 -15.40
C GLY A 200 -17.90 4.10 -14.96
N LYS A 201 -18.14 4.76 -13.81
CA LYS A 201 -17.18 5.70 -13.21
C LYS A 201 -16.19 4.97 -12.33
N ILE A 202 -14.94 5.40 -12.34
CA ILE A 202 -13.90 4.79 -11.53
C ILE A 202 -14.12 5.16 -10.07
N ALA A 203 -14.44 4.16 -9.24
CA ALA A 203 -14.70 4.33 -7.82
C ALA A 203 -13.43 4.11 -6.99
N GLN A 204 -12.59 3.14 -7.34
CA GLN A 204 -11.41 2.79 -6.55
C GLN A 204 -10.37 2.04 -7.38
N TYR A 205 -9.09 2.18 -6.98
CA TYR A 205 -7.95 1.41 -7.51
C TYR A 205 -7.40 0.48 -6.44
N TYR A 206 -7.03 -0.74 -6.83
CA TYR A 206 -6.32 -1.70 -6.01
C TYR A 206 -5.03 -2.10 -6.73
N TYR A 207 -3.89 -1.81 -6.10
CA TYR A 207 -2.57 -2.01 -6.69
C TYR A 207 -1.98 -3.38 -6.37
N GLY A 208 -1.11 -3.85 -7.23
CA GLY A 208 -0.37 -5.09 -7.06
C GLY A 208 -1.02 -6.29 -7.73
N VAL A 209 -0.62 -7.48 -7.30
CA VAL A 209 -1.07 -8.77 -7.85
C VAL A 209 -1.92 -9.58 -6.87
N GLU A 210 -1.95 -9.18 -5.61
CA GLU A 210 -2.76 -9.79 -4.55
C GLU A 210 -3.78 -8.78 -4.04
N PHE A 211 -5.03 -9.19 -3.94
CA PHE A 211 -6.12 -8.31 -3.54
C PHE A 211 -6.79 -8.84 -2.28
N ALA A 212 -6.82 -8.02 -1.22
CA ALA A 212 -7.48 -8.40 0.02
C ALA A 212 -9.00 -8.53 -0.20
N PRO A 213 -9.61 -9.71 0.03
CA PRO A 213 -11.03 -9.93 -0.26
C PRO A 213 -11.95 -8.98 0.50
N LYS A 214 -11.56 -8.59 1.72
CA LYS A 214 -12.33 -7.64 2.55
C LYS A 214 -12.40 -6.26 1.89
N ASP A 215 -11.28 -5.78 1.36
CA ASP A 215 -11.19 -4.46 0.74
C ASP A 215 -11.93 -4.44 -0.61
N LEU A 216 -11.73 -5.50 -1.41
CA LEU A 216 -12.46 -5.66 -2.67
C LEU A 216 -13.98 -5.72 -2.46
N ARG A 217 -14.43 -6.47 -1.41
CA ARG A 217 -15.85 -6.52 -1.04
C ARG A 217 -16.38 -5.14 -0.67
N LEU A 218 -15.63 -4.38 0.14
CA LEU A 218 -16.03 -3.04 0.56
C LEU A 218 -16.13 -2.09 -0.64
N GLY A 219 -15.14 -2.10 -1.53
CA GLY A 219 -15.15 -1.29 -2.74
C GLY A 219 -16.33 -1.61 -3.66
N LEU A 220 -16.66 -2.88 -3.84
CA LEU A 220 -17.84 -3.29 -4.62
C LEU A 220 -19.15 -2.80 -3.98
N ILE A 221 -19.29 -2.86 -2.65
CA ILE A 221 -20.48 -2.34 -1.94
C ILE A 221 -20.58 -0.83 -2.11
N GLN A 222 -19.49 -0.10 -1.94
CA GLN A 222 -19.46 1.35 -2.10
C GLN A 222 -19.80 1.75 -3.54
N ALA A 223 -19.18 1.11 -4.52
CA ALA A 223 -19.42 1.36 -5.93
C ALA A 223 -20.87 1.04 -6.33
N SER A 224 -21.49 -0.02 -5.79
CA SER A 224 -22.90 -0.35 -6.05
C SER A 224 -23.89 0.74 -5.60
N GLN A 225 -23.46 1.59 -4.67
CA GLN A 225 -24.21 2.75 -4.18
C GLN A 225 -23.78 4.07 -4.85
N ASN A 226 -23.01 4.00 -5.92
CA ASN A 226 -22.40 5.14 -6.60
C ASN A 226 -21.50 5.98 -5.70
N LYS A 227 -20.95 5.39 -4.65
CA LYS A 227 -19.97 6.04 -3.78
C LYS A 227 -18.58 5.88 -4.38
N ILE A 228 -17.94 6.98 -4.59
CA ILE A 228 -16.54 7.06 -4.98
C ILE A 228 -15.70 7.07 -3.71
N GLY A 229 -14.51 6.48 -3.74
CA GLY A 229 -13.61 6.42 -2.60
C GLY A 229 -13.51 7.75 -1.85
N THR A 230 -13.57 7.71 -0.53
CA THR A 230 -13.67 8.92 0.29
C THR A 230 -12.35 9.69 0.31
N VAL A 231 -12.43 11.00 0.64
CA VAL A 231 -11.27 11.87 0.83
C VAL A 231 -10.30 11.29 1.88
N VAL A 232 -10.82 10.51 2.85
CA VAL A 232 -10.00 9.81 3.85
C VAL A 232 -9.18 8.69 3.20
N ASP A 233 -9.76 7.96 2.26
CA ASP A 233 -9.04 6.95 1.47
C ASP A 233 -7.98 7.62 0.59
N GLN A 234 -8.27 8.78 0.02
CA GLN A 234 -7.32 9.59 -0.74
C GLN A 234 -6.17 10.10 0.15
N VAL A 235 -6.45 10.56 1.38
CA VAL A 235 -5.42 11.00 2.33
C VAL A 235 -4.57 9.82 2.79
N LEU A 236 -5.18 8.67 3.09
CA LEU A 236 -4.44 7.44 3.43
C LEU A 236 -3.58 6.97 2.25
N LEU A 237 -4.13 6.95 1.04
CA LEU A 237 -3.37 6.62 -0.17
C LEU A 237 -2.27 7.65 -0.46
N TYR A 238 -2.50 8.94 -0.21
CA TYR A 238 -1.48 9.98 -0.30
C TYR A 238 -0.36 9.79 0.73
N CYS A 239 -0.70 9.35 1.94
CA CYS A 239 0.30 8.99 2.96
C CYS A 239 1.07 7.71 2.61
N TYR A 240 0.42 6.75 1.92
CA TYR A 240 1.02 5.51 1.41
C TYR A 240 1.54 5.65 -0.04
N HIS A 241 1.46 6.85 -0.61
CA HIS A 241 1.96 7.06 -1.97
C HIS A 241 3.45 6.74 -2.01
N TYR A 242 3.75 5.58 -2.56
CA TYR A 242 5.10 5.25 -2.99
C TYR A 242 5.45 6.18 -4.13
N ASP A 243 6.33 7.13 -3.88
CA ASP A 243 6.87 7.99 -4.93
C ASP A 243 7.87 7.15 -5.76
N PRO A 244 7.46 6.71 -6.95
CA PRO A 244 8.32 5.88 -7.77
C PRO A 244 9.53 6.66 -8.33
N ASP A 245 9.48 8.01 -8.33
CA ASP A 245 10.59 8.84 -8.79
C ASP A 245 11.70 8.94 -7.75
N THR A 246 11.36 8.83 -6.47
CA THR A 246 12.34 8.89 -5.36
C THR A 246 12.62 7.54 -4.70
N GLY A 247 11.87 6.49 -5.03
CA GLY A 247 12.01 5.16 -4.41
C GLY A 247 11.75 5.13 -2.90
N LYS A 248 11.12 6.17 -2.35
CA LYS A 248 10.89 6.35 -0.91
C LYS A 248 9.40 6.48 -0.63
N TYR A 249 8.96 5.84 0.44
CA TYR A 249 7.70 6.20 1.08
C TYR A 249 7.78 7.69 1.45
N GLY A 250 6.84 8.48 0.98
CA GLY A 250 6.91 9.92 0.89
C GLY A 250 7.64 10.61 2.05
N ALA A 251 8.40 11.63 1.73
CA ALA A 251 9.19 12.42 2.68
C ALA A 251 8.38 12.88 3.92
N ILE A 252 7.04 12.89 3.81
CA ILE A 252 6.09 13.22 4.87
C ILE A 252 6.08 12.12 5.94
N ILE A 253 6.07 10.83 5.58
CA ILE A 253 6.07 9.72 6.57
C ILE A 253 7.37 9.72 7.36
N SER A 254 8.52 9.89 6.69
CA SER A 254 9.80 10.01 7.37
C SER A 254 9.83 11.18 8.34
N ARG A 255 9.30 12.34 7.97
CA ARG A 255 9.23 13.52 8.84
C ARG A 255 8.26 13.35 10.01
N VAL A 256 7.08 12.78 9.75
CA VAL A 256 6.09 12.48 10.81
C VAL A 256 6.67 11.47 11.80
N LEU A 257 7.34 10.42 11.31
CA LEU A 257 7.98 9.42 12.17
C LEU A 257 9.12 10.03 13.00
N GLN A 258 9.95 10.88 12.41
CA GLN A 258 11.02 11.63 13.12
C GLN A 258 10.45 12.57 14.18
N LEU A 259 9.37 13.31 13.87
CA LEU A 259 8.70 14.19 14.82
C LEU A 259 8.06 13.41 15.97
N ALA A 260 7.37 12.30 15.66
CA ALA A 260 6.76 11.45 16.66
C ALA A 260 7.81 10.79 17.58
N ALA A 261 8.91 10.30 17.01
CA ALA A 261 10.02 9.76 17.78
C ALA A 261 10.67 10.82 18.67
N GLY A 262 10.92 12.03 18.13
CA GLY A 262 11.43 13.17 18.89
C GLY A 262 10.52 13.58 20.06
N ALA A 263 9.21 13.67 19.80
CA ALA A 263 8.21 13.97 20.83
C ALA A 263 8.19 12.90 21.94
N THR A 264 8.25 11.62 21.58
CA THR A 264 8.30 10.51 22.54
C THR A 264 9.55 10.59 23.43
N VAL A 265 10.71 10.87 22.84
CA VAL A 265 11.96 11.01 23.60
C VAL A 265 11.90 12.21 24.54
N LEU A 266 11.33 13.34 24.11
CA LEU A 266 11.16 14.53 24.95
C LEU A 266 10.20 14.28 26.12
N ILE A 267 9.05 13.64 25.87
CA ILE A 267 8.07 13.32 26.91
C ILE A 267 8.67 12.36 27.95
N LEU A 268 9.29 11.26 27.49
CA LEU A 268 9.94 10.28 28.37
C LEU A 268 11.11 10.90 29.14
N GLY A 269 11.94 11.69 28.48
CA GLY A 269 13.05 12.39 29.11
C GLY A 269 12.59 13.37 30.20
N THR A 270 11.55 14.16 29.89
CA THR A 270 10.96 15.10 30.85
C THR A 270 10.34 14.34 32.02
N PHE A 271 9.60 13.28 31.76
CA PHE A 271 9.00 12.42 32.79
C PHE A 271 10.06 11.84 33.74
N LEU A 272 11.15 11.31 33.21
CA LEU A 272 12.25 10.77 34.01
C LEU A 272 12.95 11.85 34.83
N ILE A 273 13.20 13.05 34.29
CA ILE A 273 13.79 14.15 34.99
C ILE A 273 12.89 14.59 36.17
N VAL A 274 11.58 14.68 35.92
CA VAL A 274 10.60 15.03 36.98
C VAL A 274 10.57 13.95 38.06
N MET A 275 10.50 12.68 37.69
CA MET A 275 10.53 11.56 38.64
C MET A 275 11.80 11.56 39.51
N PHE A 276 13.00 11.77 38.89
CA PHE A 276 14.24 11.82 39.65
C PHE A 276 14.34 13.07 40.55
N ARG A 277 13.66 14.17 40.19
CA ARG A 277 13.59 15.37 41.06
C ARG A 277 12.58 15.21 42.19
N MET A 278 11.51 14.40 41.98
CA MET A 278 10.45 14.19 43.00
C MET A 278 10.75 13.06 43.97
N THR A 279 11.74 12.20 43.71
CA THR A 279 12.11 11.13 44.65
C THR A 279 12.90 11.72 45.81
N PRO A 280 12.33 11.93 47.01
CA PRO A 280 13.07 12.37 48.16
C PRO A 280 14.01 11.26 48.59
N THR A 281 15.30 11.57 48.72
CA THR A 281 16.29 10.66 49.31
C THR A 281 16.03 10.47 50.80
N THR A 282 15.04 9.66 51.13
CA THR A 282 14.91 9.10 52.48
C THR A 282 15.83 7.90 52.59
N ILE A 283 17.12 8.13 52.62
CA ILE A 283 18.04 7.17 53.23
C ILE A 283 17.88 7.39 54.72
N ALA A 284 16.99 6.66 55.34
CA ALA A 284 16.92 6.51 56.79
C ALA A 284 18.27 5.96 57.27
N GLU A 285 19.03 6.83 57.92
CA GLU A 285 20.25 6.51 58.64
C GLU A 285 19.85 5.47 59.69
N ARG A 286 20.11 4.21 59.43
CA ARG A 286 19.93 3.11 60.35
C ARG A 286 20.99 3.28 61.44
N LYS A 287 20.61 3.98 62.49
CA LYS A 287 21.40 4.13 63.72
C LYS A 287 21.73 2.73 64.26
N HIS A 288 22.99 2.38 64.18
CA HIS A 288 23.54 1.17 64.81
C HIS A 288 23.38 1.32 66.33
N PRO A 289 22.77 0.39 67.05
CA PRO A 289 22.79 0.47 68.51
C PRO A 289 24.19 0.19 69.00
N SER A 290 24.75 1.15 69.76
CA SER A 290 26.03 1.06 70.46
C SER A 290 25.98 -0.05 71.49
N SER A 291 26.79 -1.05 71.33
CA SER A 291 27.07 -2.14 72.27
C SER A 291 27.98 -1.66 73.39
N ASN A 292 27.47 -0.80 74.30
CA ASN A 292 28.22 -0.42 75.47
C ASN A 292 27.35 -0.22 76.69
N ASP A 293 26.59 -1.26 77.09
CA ASP A 293 25.98 -1.30 78.45
C ASP A 293 25.91 -2.76 78.94
N ARG A 294 27.07 -3.38 79.14
CA ARG A 294 27.23 -4.59 79.94
C ARG A 294 28.46 -4.45 80.79
N ARG A 295 28.38 -3.72 81.83
CA ARG A 295 29.21 -3.85 83.07
C ARG A 295 28.70 -2.91 84.15
N ARG A 296 27.82 -3.47 84.99
CA ARG A 296 27.70 -3.15 86.43
C ARG A 296 26.40 -3.79 86.93
N THR A 297 26.58 -4.91 87.57
CA THR A 297 25.99 -5.23 88.86
C THR A 297 26.39 -6.69 89.18
N THR A 298 27.47 -6.83 89.89
CA THR A 298 27.70 -7.89 90.89
C THR A 298 28.19 -7.16 92.11
N ASN A 299 27.43 -7.26 93.12
CA ASN A 299 27.66 -7.24 94.54
C ASN A 299 26.50 -6.56 95.24
N ASP A 300 25.66 -7.36 95.85
CA ASP A 300 25.47 -7.80 97.21
C ASP A 300 24.21 -8.68 97.27
#